data_d8486df434acf07cee0a65a0f6891e14
#
_entry.id   d8486df434acf07cee0a65a0f6891e14
#
_cell.length_a   1.000
_cell.length_b   1.000
_cell.length_c   1.000
_cell.angle_alpha   90.00
_cell.angle_beta   90.00
_cell.angle_gamma   90.00
#
_symmetry.space_group_name_H-M   'P 1'
#
loop_
_entity.id
_entity.type
_entity.pdbx_description
1 polymer ?
#
loop_
_entity_poly.entity_id
_entity_poly.type
_entity_poly.pdbx_seq_one_letter_code
_entity_poly.pdbx_strand_id
1 'polypeptide(L)'
;EAGYLRVVDKTAHGAFLDWGLYGKDLFLPNRNQQGGIIAGRSYIVYLYEDSVTGRCVATCKLKSFINNDIITVAPRQEVDLLVASESPIGYRVIINNRHWGMLYRNQLFRPIAVGDRTKGYVRKLTEDNRIDVSLQQEGFAQVKDSAEVLLQLVRDNGGFLPLNDDSAPEEVNRLTQTSKKIFKRSLGMLLKRGAVTVDEQGIKINE
;
A
#
# COMPACT_ATOMS: atom_id res chain seq x y z
N GLU A 1 5.06 19.02 -1.41
CA GLU A 1 4.76 17.67 -1.90
C GLU A 1 5.94 16.74 -1.60
N ALA A 2 5.65 15.49 -1.17
CA ALA A 2 6.68 14.49 -0.94
C ALA A 2 7.05 13.76 -2.24
N GLY A 3 8.33 13.42 -2.41
CA GLY A 3 8.85 12.69 -3.57
C GLY A 3 10.01 11.77 -3.21
N TYR A 4 10.24 10.77 -4.05
CA TYR A 4 11.43 9.91 -4.00
C TYR A 4 12.30 10.27 -5.21
N LEU A 5 13.30 11.13 -5.00
CA LEU A 5 14.03 11.78 -6.08
C LEU A 5 15.50 11.36 -6.08
N ARG A 6 16.03 11.17 -7.29
CA ARG A 6 17.43 10.80 -7.51
C ARG A 6 18.32 12.03 -7.46
N VAL A 7 19.43 11.93 -6.77
CA VAL A 7 20.49 12.94 -6.77
C VAL A 7 21.28 12.84 -8.07
N VAL A 8 21.26 13.89 -8.88
CA VAL A 8 21.99 13.94 -10.16
C VAL A 8 23.36 14.56 -9.99
N ASP A 9 23.48 15.56 -9.09
CA ASP A 9 24.77 16.23 -8.83
C ASP A 9 24.88 16.70 -7.38
N LYS A 10 26.11 16.94 -6.94
CA LYS A 10 26.41 17.42 -5.59
C LYS A 10 27.50 18.50 -5.65
N THR A 11 27.22 19.60 -4.97
CA THR A 11 28.13 20.74 -4.84
C THR A 11 28.48 21.04 -3.38
N ALA A 12 29.37 22.02 -3.14
CA ALA A 12 29.69 22.48 -1.79
C ALA A 12 28.47 23.06 -1.03
N HIS A 13 27.43 23.53 -1.74
CA HIS A 13 26.27 24.20 -1.16
C HIS A 13 25.04 23.27 -0.99
N GLY A 14 24.99 22.15 -1.69
CA GLY A 14 23.87 21.23 -1.66
C GLY A 14 23.92 20.20 -2.78
N ALA A 15 22.81 19.52 -2.97
CA ALA A 15 22.63 18.54 -4.02
C ALA A 15 21.51 18.97 -4.99
N PHE A 16 21.56 18.45 -6.19
CA PHE A 16 20.55 18.64 -7.22
C PHE A 16 19.82 17.33 -7.46
N LEU A 17 18.50 17.39 -7.52
CA LEU A 17 17.61 16.24 -7.61
C LEU A 17 16.83 16.30 -8.92
N ASP A 18 16.75 15.15 -9.60
CA ASP A 18 15.86 14.99 -10.75
C ASP A 18 14.41 14.90 -10.27
N TRP A 19 13.61 15.86 -10.64
CA TRP A 19 12.17 15.91 -10.34
C TRP A 19 11.28 15.82 -11.59
N GLY A 20 11.88 15.40 -12.71
CA GLY A 20 11.17 15.16 -13.97
C GLY A 20 10.95 16.41 -14.85
N LEU A 21 11.50 17.57 -14.51
CA LEU A 21 11.41 18.77 -15.34
C LEU A 21 12.70 18.94 -16.16
N TYR A 22 12.55 18.92 -17.49
CA TYR A 22 13.67 19.05 -18.39
C TYR A 22 14.49 20.34 -18.14
N GLY A 23 15.80 20.18 -17.98
CA GLY A 23 16.75 21.28 -17.80
C GLY A 23 16.63 22.04 -16.48
N LYS A 24 15.90 21.52 -15.50
CA LYS A 24 15.73 22.13 -14.16
C LYS A 24 15.79 21.08 -13.08
N ASP A 25 16.86 21.04 -12.32
CA ASP A 25 16.99 20.18 -11.16
C ASP A 25 16.50 20.89 -9.89
N LEU A 26 15.90 20.11 -8.97
CA LEU A 26 15.44 20.61 -7.70
C LEU A 26 16.60 20.72 -6.72
N PHE A 27 16.82 21.90 -6.14
CA PHE A 27 17.93 22.11 -5.21
C PHE A 27 17.61 21.61 -3.79
N LEU A 28 18.51 20.82 -3.21
CA LEU A 28 18.48 20.33 -1.83
C LEU A 28 19.65 20.97 -1.06
N PRO A 29 19.47 22.10 -0.36
CA PRO A 29 20.51 22.78 0.40
C PRO A 29 21.13 21.85 1.47
N ASN A 30 22.42 22.03 1.79
CA ASN A 30 23.09 21.24 2.82
C ASN A 30 22.36 21.29 4.17
N ARG A 31 21.83 22.46 4.56
CA ARG A 31 21.02 22.63 5.80
C ARG A 31 19.74 21.80 5.85
N ASN A 32 19.24 21.40 4.67
CA ASN A 32 18.00 20.62 4.52
C ASN A 32 18.23 19.12 4.37
N GLN A 33 19.50 18.70 4.29
CA GLN A 33 19.85 17.30 4.21
C GLN A 33 19.77 16.62 5.58
N GLN A 34 19.56 15.31 5.57
CA GLN A 34 19.60 14.46 6.75
C GLN A 34 20.52 13.28 6.44
N GLY A 35 21.68 13.24 7.11
CA GLY A 35 22.74 12.28 6.80
C GLY A 35 23.53 12.65 5.54
N GLY A 36 24.43 11.76 5.12
CA GLY A 36 25.23 11.94 3.92
C GLY A 36 24.44 11.70 2.64
N ILE A 37 24.34 12.71 1.78
CA ILE A 37 23.74 12.59 0.45
C ILE A 37 24.80 12.13 -0.55
N ILE A 38 24.45 11.13 -1.37
CA ILE A 38 25.35 10.49 -2.36
C ILE A 38 24.72 10.65 -3.74
N ALA A 39 25.50 11.16 -4.70
CA ALA A 39 25.08 11.26 -6.09
C ALA A 39 24.72 9.87 -6.66
N GLY A 40 23.69 9.83 -7.49
CA GLY A 40 23.15 8.60 -8.08
C GLY A 40 22.16 7.84 -7.19
N ARG A 41 22.04 8.14 -5.89
CA ARG A 41 21.04 7.55 -4.99
C ARG A 41 19.78 8.40 -4.93
N SER A 42 18.65 7.74 -4.58
CA SER A 42 17.37 8.41 -4.40
C SER A 42 17.03 8.55 -2.92
N TYR A 43 16.35 9.63 -2.58
CA TYR A 43 15.96 9.99 -1.21
C TYR A 43 14.51 10.46 -1.16
N ILE A 44 13.84 10.16 -0.04
CA ILE A 44 12.54 10.77 0.24
C ILE A 44 12.77 12.23 0.66
N VAL A 45 12.18 13.13 -0.08
CA VAL A 45 12.26 14.58 0.15
C VAL A 45 10.87 15.20 0.15
N TYR A 46 10.75 16.39 0.73
CA TYR A 46 9.58 17.25 0.61
C TYR A 46 9.94 18.51 -0.16
N LEU A 47 9.15 18.81 -1.18
CA LEU A 47 9.27 20.01 -2.00
C LEU A 47 8.44 21.12 -1.35
N TYR A 48 9.04 22.28 -1.18
CA TYR A 48 8.37 23.46 -0.65
C TYR A 48 8.96 24.74 -1.25
N GLU A 49 8.22 25.81 -1.18
CA GLU A 49 8.69 27.16 -1.56
C GLU A 49 9.45 27.77 -0.36
N ASP A 50 10.71 28.13 -0.59
CA ASP A 50 11.53 28.83 0.38
C ASP A 50 11.02 30.28 0.52
N SER A 51 10.55 30.65 1.71
CA SER A 51 9.92 31.94 1.96
C SER A 51 10.83 33.16 1.78
N VAL A 52 12.14 32.96 1.79
CA VAL A 52 13.13 34.03 1.62
C VAL A 52 13.42 34.27 0.15
N THR A 53 13.56 33.21 -0.63
CA THR A 53 13.97 33.29 -2.03
C THR A 53 12.83 33.13 -3.03
N GLY A 54 11.65 32.69 -2.59
CA GLY A 54 10.50 32.34 -3.45
C GLY A 54 10.78 31.17 -4.39
N ARG A 55 11.85 30.40 -4.16
CA ARG A 55 12.23 29.27 -5.02
C ARG A 55 11.76 27.95 -4.44
N CYS A 56 11.43 27.04 -5.33
CA CYS A 56 11.15 25.66 -4.95
C CYS A 56 12.45 24.97 -4.54
N VAL A 57 12.47 24.38 -3.34
CA VAL A 57 13.61 23.67 -2.78
C VAL A 57 13.15 22.37 -2.13
N ALA A 58 14.09 21.42 -1.97
CA ALA A 58 13.84 20.17 -1.29
C ALA A 58 14.32 20.17 0.16
N THR A 59 13.75 19.31 0.98
CA THR A 59 14.25 18.97 2.30
C THR A 59 14.07 17.49 2.63
N CYS A 60 15.05 16.88 3.29
CA CYS A 60 14.94 15.55 3.92
C CYS A 60 14.36 15.64 5.34
N LYS A 61 14.21 16.84 5.90
CA LYS A 61 13.65 17.09 7.25
C LYS A 61 12.14 17.08 7.21
N LEU A 62 11.54 15.89 7.07
CA LEU A 62 10.12 15.72 6.76
C LEU A 62 9.19 16.11 7.92
N LYS A 63 9.64 16.12 9.18
CA LYS A 63 8.80 16.34 10.36
C LYS A 63 8.02 17.66 10.33
N SER A 64 8.55 18.70 9.70
CA SER A 64 7.88 20.01 9.59
C SER A 64 6.70 20.01 8.62
N PHE A 65 6.62 19.02 7.75
CA PHE A 65 5.62 18.92 6.68
C PHE A 65 4.71 17.69 6.82
N ILE A 66 5.28 16.60 7.36
CA ILE A 66 4.59 15.32 7.51
C ILE A 66 4.51 15.01 9.00
N ASN A 67 3.32 15.09 9.56
CA ASN A 67 3.05 14.77 10.97
C ASN A 67 1.61 14.25 11.14
N ASN A 68 1.30 13.77 12.33
CA ASN A 68 -0.02 13.27 12.69
C ASN A 68 -0.64 14.06 13.83
N ASP A 69 -0.23 15.31 14.04
CA ASP A 69 -0.74 16.15 15.12
C ASP A 69 -2.25 16.44 14.94
N ILE A 70 -2.64 16.70 13.69
CA ILE A 70 -4.04 16.88 13.28
C ILE A 70 -4.32 15.94 12.12
N ILE A 71 -5.04 14.85 12.38
CA ILE A 71 -5.42 13.86 11.37
C ILE A 71 -6.57 14.40 10.51
N THR A 72 -6.37 14.38 9.18
CA THR A 72 -7.34 14.89 8.18
C THR A 72 -7.91 13.78 7.30
N VAL A 73 -7.69 12.52 7.65
CA VAL A 73 -8.20 11.35 6.95
C VAL A 73 -9.11 10.53 7.88
N ALA A 74 -10.03 9.78 7.28
CA ALA A 74 -11.00 8.96 8.00
C ALA A 74 -10.83 7.47 7.68
N PRO A 75 -11.28 6.56 8.58
CA PRO A 75 -11.31 5.13 8.29
C PRO A 75 -12.07 4.82 7.00
N ARG A 76 -11.54 3.88 6.20
CA ARG A 76 -12.04 3.46 4.87
C ARG A 76 -11.86 4.48 3.75
N GLN A 77 -11.30 5.64 4.03
CA GLN A 77 -11.00 6.64 3.00
C GLN A 77 -9.88 6.13 2.09
N GLU A 78 -10.06 6.30 0.77
CA GLU A 78 -9.00 6.14 -0.22
C GLU A 78 -8.00 7.29 -0.11
N VAL A 79 -6.72 6.98 -0.16
CA VAL A 79 -5.62 7.93 0.02
C VAL A 79 -4.46 7.62 -0.92
N ASP A 80 -3.69 8.65 -1.24
CA ASP A 80 -2.42 8.49 -1.93
C ASP A 80 -1.32 8.09 -0.96
N LEU A 81 -0.54 7.09 -1.33
CA LEU A 81 0.58 6.58 -0.54
C LEU A 81 1.89 6.74 -1.29
N LEU A 82 2.91 7.24 -0.60
CA LEU A 82 4.32 7.15 -1.01
C LEU A 82 5.06 6.29 0.00
N VAL A 83 5.66 5.19 -0.44
CA VAL A 83 6.44 4.29 0.42
C VAL A 83 7.76 4.98 0.79
N ALA A 84 7.93 5.30 2.07
CA ALA A 84 9.04 6.13 2.53
C ALA A 84 10.21 5.34 3.11
N SER A 85 9.95 4.26 3.83
CA SER A 85 10.99 3.40 4.39
C SER A 85 10.46 2.01 4.69
N GLU A 86 11.36 1.04 4.70
CA GLU A 86 11.07 -0.34 5.11
C GLU A 86 11.41 -0.54 6.60
N SER A 87 10.69 -1.44 7.24
CA SER A 87 10.91 -1.88 8.63
C SER A 87 10.64 -3.40 8.75
N PRO A 88 11.03 -4.05 9.85
CA PRO A 88 10.74 -5.47 10.07
C PRO A 88 9.26 -5.83 10.00
N ILE A 89 8.36 -4.95 10.42
CA ILE A 89 6.91 -5.19 10.48
C ILE A 89 6.16 -4.73 9.22
N GLY A 90 6.81 -3.99 8.32
CA GLY A 90 6.18 -3.45 7.10
C GLY A 90 6.84 -2.19 6.59
N TYR A 91 6.06 -1.30 6.00
CA TYR A 91 6.55 -0.08 5.37
C TYR A 91 5.91 1.15 6.02
N ARG A 92 6.78 2.12 6.32
CA ARG A 92 6.31 3.45 6.67
C ARG A 92 5.97 4.20 5.39
N VAL A 93 4.78 4.79 5.34
CA VAL A 93 4.27 5.50 4.15
C VAL A 93 3.90 6.93 4.48
N ILE A 94 3.95 7.79 3.47
CA ILE A 94 3.41 9.14 3.51
C ILE A 94 2.02 9.12 2.88
N ILE A 95 1.03 9.60 3.60
CA ILE A 95 -0.37 9.64 3.21
C ILE A 95 -0.73 11.06 2.78
N ASN A 96 -1.23 11.24 1.54
CA ASN A 96 -1.70 12.51 0.98
C ASN A 96 -0.68 13.66 1.16
N ASN A 97 0.64 13.38 1.12
CA ASN A 97 1.73 14.33 1.36
C ASN A 97 1.69 15.02 2.74
N ARG A 98 0.94 14.49 3.73
CA ARG A 98 0.69 15.18 4.99
C ARG A 98 0.89 14.33 6.23
N HIS A 99 0.53 13.04 6.20
CA HIS A 99 0.54 12.18 7.37
C HIS A 99 1.50 11.02 7.22
N TRP A 100 1.97 10.51 8.36
CA TRP A 100 2.65 9.22 8.43
C TRP A 100 1.65 8.10 8.63
N GLY A 101 1.84 7.01 7.88
CA GLY A 101 1.09 5.78 8.05
C GLY A 101 1.97 4.55 8.09
N MET A 102 1.36 3.43 8.50
CA MET A 102 1.98 2.11 8.54
C MET A 102 1.23 1.16 7.62
N LEU A 103 1.95 0.54 6.70
CA LEU A 103 1.48 -0.52 5.84
C LEU A 103 2.16 -1.81 6.27
N TYR A 104 1.43 -2.69 6.95
CA TYR A 104 1.99 -3.92 7.52
C TYR A 104 2.27 -4.97 6.44
N ARG A 105 3.31 -5.77 6.64
CA ARG A 105 3.75 -6.82 5.69
C ARG A 105 2.66 -7.84 5.37
N ASN A 106 1.87 -8.23 6.36
CA ASN A 106 0.75 -9.15 6.21
C ASN A 106 -0.47 -8.57 5.46
N GLN A 107 -0.43 -7.29 5.09
CA GLN A 107 -1.44 -6.61 4.27
C GLN A 107 -0.98 -6.44 2.81
N LEU A 108 0.19 -6.97 2.47
CA LEU A 108 0.74 -6.87 1.12
C LEU A 108 0.28 -8.06 0.29
N PHE A 109 -0.27 -7.77 -0.86
CA PHE A 109 -0.69 -8.77 -1.86
C PHE A 109 0.18 -8.71 -3.12
N ARG A 110 1.11 -7.75 -3.16
CA ARG A 110 2.09 -7.55 -4.22
C ARG A 110 3.38 -6.99 -3.64
N PRO A 111 4.51 -7.21 -4.31
CA PRO A 111 5.76 -6.54 -3.94
C PRO A 111 5.62 -5.02 -4.00
N ILE A 112 6.23 -4.35 -3.03
CA ILE A 112 6.38 -2.89 -3.00
C ILE A 112 7.81 -2.55 -2.58
N ALA A 113 8.26 -1.38 -2.99
CA ALA A 113 9.59 -0.85 -2.68
C ALA A 113 9.51 0.60 -2.19
N VAL A 114 10.57 1.04 -1.52
CA VAL A 114 10.72 2.46 -1.16
C VAL A 114 10.72 3.31 -2.43
N GLY A 115 9.91 4.36 -2.43
CA GLY A 115 9.68 5.24 -3.58
C GLY A 115 8.41 4.95 -4.36
N ASP A 116 7.80 3.78 -4.19
CA ASP A 116 6.55 3.45 -4.87
C ASP A 116 5.42 4.40 -4.47
N ARG A 117 4.67 4.86 -5.49
CA ARG A 117 3.41 5.60 -5.33
C ARG A 117 2.24 4.69 -5.65
N THR A 118 1.25 4.66 -4.80
CA THR A 118 0.06 3.83 -4.98
C THR A 118 -1.14 4.41 -4.26
N LYS A 119 -2.35 4.00 -4.64
CA LYS A 119 -3.55 4.19 -3.85
C LYS A 119 -3.59 3.16 -2.71
N GLY A 120 -4.18 3.56 -1.60
CA GLY A 120 -4.48 2.70 -0.48
C GLY A 120 -5.68 3.22 0.29
N TYR A 121 -6.00 2.54 1.39
CA TYR A 121 -7.17 2.84 2.22
C TYR A 121 -6.75 2.97 3.67
N VAL A 122 -7.28 3.96 4.36
CA VAL A 122 -7.12 4.07 5.81
C VAL A 122 -7.89 2.94 6.47
N ARG A 123 -7.18 2.07 7.17
CA ARG A 123 -7.75 0.92 7.84
C ARG A 123 -8.19 1.23 9.26
N LYS A 124 -7.29 1.86 10.02
CA LYS A 124 -7.51 2.17 11.43
C LYS A 124 -6.79 3.46 11.80
N LEU A 125 -7.45 4.25 12.63
CA LEU A 125 -6.85 5.35 13.39
C LEU A 125 -6.74 4.90 14.84
N THR A 126 -5.58 5.08 15.46
CA THR A 126 -5.35 4.74 16.87
C THR A 126 -5.43 6.01 17.73
N GLU A 127 -5.64 5.85 19.04
CA GLU A 127 -5.73 6.96 19.99
C GLU A 127 -4.42 7.77 20.09
N ASP A 128 -3.28 7.16 19.77
CA ASP A 128 -1.96 7.81 19.72
C ASP A 128 -1.62 8.37 18.32
N ASN A 129 -2.64 8.69 17.53
CA ASN A 129 -2.54 9.32 16.21
C ASN A 129 -1.72 8.51 15.18
N ARG A 130 -1.65 7.18 15.31
CA ARG A 130 -1.11 6.34 14.24
C ARG A 130 -2.19 6.00 13.23
N ILE A 131 -1.78 5.93 11.98
CA ILE A 131 -2.66 5.62 10.84
C ILE A 131 -2.19 4.32 10.22
N ASP A 132 -3.00 3.28 10.35
CA ASP A 132 -2.78 2.02 9.66
C ASP A 132 -3.47 2.08 8.29
N VAL A 133 -2.76 1.68 7.24
CA VAL A 133 -3.28 1.64 5.88
C VAL A 133 -3.18 0.24 5.28
N SER A 134 -3.97 -0.01 4.26
CA SER A 134 -3.89 -1.22 3.43
C SER A 134 -3.92 -0.86 1.95
N LEU A 135 -3.42 -1.76 1.09
CA LEU A 135 -3.50 -1.58 -0.38
C LEU A 135 -4.87 -1.99 -0.94
N GLN A 136 -5.73 -2.59 -0.13
CA GLN A 136 -7.07 -3.03 -0.54
C GLN A 136 -8.13 -2.48 0.41
N GLN A 137 -9.28 -2.14 -0.15
CA GLN A 137 -10.45 -1.73 0.63
C GLN A 137 -10.97 -2.92 1.45
N GLU A 138 -11.16 -2.72 2.75
CA GLU A 138 -11.73 -3.76 3.61
C GLU A 138 -13.15 -4.12 3.17
N GLY A 139 -13.35 -5.40 2.92
CA GLY A 139 -14.66 -6.06 2.86
C GLY A 139 -15.20 -6.40 1.48
N PHE A 140 -15.22 -5.53 0.49
CA PHE A 140 -15.96 -5.79 -0.76
C PHE A 140 -15.07 -6.24 -1.94
N ALA A 141 -13.94 -5.59 -2.18
CA ALA A 141 -13.05 -5.95 -3.28
C ALA A 141 -12.37 -7.30 -3.03
N GLN A 142 -11.90 -7.53 -1.82
CA GLN A 142 -11.21 -8.77 -1.45
C GLN A 142 -12.12 -10.02 -1.57
N VAL A 143 -13.43 -9.87 -1.27
CA VAL A 143 -14.37 -10.99 -1.40
C VAL A 143 -14.76 -11.23 -2.86
N LYS A 144 -14.88 -10.18 -3.67
CA LYS A 144 -15.19 -10.30 -5.09
C LYS A 144 -14.05 -10.94 -5.85
N ASP A 145 -12.81 -10.47 -5.65
CA ASP A 145 -11.62 -11.05 -6.27
C ASP A 145 -11.40 -12.50 -5.79
N SER A 146 -11.58 -12.76 -4.48
CA SER A 146 -11.47 -14.12 -3.92
C SER A 146 -12.57 -15.05 -4.40
N ALA A 147 -13.76 -14.55 -4.74
CA ALA A 147 -14.82 -15.36 -5.33
C ALA A 147 -14.50 -15.77 -6.77
N GLU A 148 -13.94 -14.85 -7.57
CA GLU A 148 -13.48 -15.18 -8.93
C GLU A 148 -12.28 -16.15 -8.90
N VAL A 149 -11.33 -15.96 -7.98
CA VAL A 149 -10.21 -16.89 -7.76
C VAL A 149 -10.72 -18.26 -7.32
N LEU A 150 -11.69 -18.32 -6.40
CA LEU A 150 -12.30 -19.59 -5.98
C LEU A 150 -13.01 -20.28 -7.15
N LEU A 151 -13.78 -19.53 -7.95
CA LEU A 151 -14.46 -20.07 -9.13
C LEU A 151 -13.45 -20.62 -10.15
N GLN A 152 -12.37 -19.90 -10.39
CA GLN A 152 -11.29 -20.36 -11.29
C GLN A 152 -10.63 -21.63 -10.74
N LEU A 153 -10.37 -21.67 -9.43
CA LEU A 153 -9.81 -22.87 -8.79
C LEU A 153 -10.72 -24.10 -8.94
N VAL A 154 -12.04 -23.95 -8.83
CA VAL A 154 -13.01 -25.01 -9.07
C VAL A 154 -12.94 -25.47 -10.54
N ARG A 155 -12.83 -24.55 -11.51
CA ARG A 155 -12.68 -24.86 -12.93
C ARG A 155 -11.40 -25.63 -13.22
N ASP A 156 -10.27 -25.17 -12.70
CA ASP A 156 -8.95 -25.76 -12.91
C ASP A 156 -8.85 -27.19 -12.31
N ASN A 157 -9.71 -27.49 -11.31
CA ASN A 157 -9.85 -28.82 -10.72
C ASN A 157 -10.99 -29.66 -11.36
N GLY A 158 -11.32 -29.39 -12.63
CA GLY A 158 -12.32 -30.18 -13.36
C GLY A 158 -13.76 -29.94 -12.91
N GLY A 159 -14.07 -28.75 -12.37
CA GLY A 159 -15.40 -28.37 -11.95
C GLY A 159 -15.80 -28.80 -10.54
N PHE A 160 -14.87 -29.39 -9.78
CA PHE A 160 -15.09 -29.86 -8.42
C PHE A 160 -13.95 -29.47 -7.47
N LEU A 161 -14.30 -29.06 -6.25
CA LEU A 161 -13.33 -28.81 -5.19
C LEU A 161 -13.84 -29.45 -3.89
N PRO A 162 -13.06 -30.34 -3.22
CA PRO A 162 -13.51 -31.07 -2.02
C PRO A 162 -13.45 -30.17 -0.77
N LEU A 163 -14.16 -29.07 -0.80
CA LEU A 163 -14.32 -28.12 0.29
C LEU A 163 -15.77 -27.71 0.43
N ASN A 164 -16.23 -27.57 1.68
CA ASN A 164 -17.54 -27.05 2.03
C ASN A 164 -17.45 -26.09 3.24
N ASP A 165 -18.57 -25.64 3.74
CA ASP A 165 -18.67 -24.72 4.87
C ASP A 165 -18.06 -25.28 6.17
N ASP A 166 -18.03 -26.60 6.33
CA ASP A 166 -17.54 -27.29 7.53
C ASP A 166 -16.07 -27.69 7.46
N SER A 167 -15.47 -27.62 6.27
CA SER A 167 -14.04 -27.93 6.05
C SER A 167 -13.12 -27.22 7.05
N ALA A 168 -12.08 -27.92 7.52
CA ALA A 168 -11.13 -27.39 8.50
C ALA A 168 -10.39 -26.14 7.96
N PRO A 169 -10.07 -25.13 8.83
CA PRO A 169 -9.35 -23.92 8.40
C PRO A 169 -8.03 -24.20 7.70
N GLU A 170 -7.31 -25.23 8.14
CA GLU A 170 -6.02 -25.66 7.58
C GLU A 170 -6.18 -26.20 6.16
N GLU A 171 -7.24 -26.97 5.91
CA GLU A 171 -7.55 -27.54 4.61
C GLU A 171 -7.98 -26.47 3.61
N VAL A 172 -8.86 -25.55 4.06
CA VAL A 172 -9.25 -24.38 3.27
C VAL A 172 -8.02 -23.55 2.89
N ASN A 173 -7.14 -23.25 3.86
CA ASN A 173 -5.94 -22.48 3.58
C ASN A 173 -5.00 -23.20 2.61
N ARG A 174 -4.82 -24.51 2.76
CA ARG A 174 -3.95 -25.33 1.89
C ARG A 174 -4.42 -25.29 0.43
N LEU A 175 -5.73 -25.42 0.18
CA LEU A 175 -6.27 -25.52 -1.18
C LEU A 175 -6.55 -24.15 -1.81
N THR A 176 -7.01 -23.15 -1.02
CA THR A 176 -7.44 -21.85 -1.56
C THR A 176 -6.48 -20.71 -1.26
N GLN A 177 -5.45 -20.92 -0.43
CA GLN A 177 -4.51 -19.92 0.08
C GLN A 177 -5.22 -18.71 0.75
N THR A 178 -6.45 -18.93 1.25
CA THR A 178 -7.25 -17.92 1.93
C THR A 178 -7.65 -18.36 3.34
N SER A 179 -8.10 -17.41 4.17
CA SER A 179 -8.68 -17.76 5.47
C SER A 179 -10.10 -18.34 5.31
N LYS A 180 -10.52 -19.23 6.23
CA LYS A 180 -11.89 -19.81 6.25
C LYS A 180 -12.97 -18.71 6.20
N LYS A 181 -12.75 -17.54 6.81
CA LYS A 181 -13.69 -16.41 6.77
C LYS A 181 -13.85 -15.82 5.36
N ILE A 182 -12.76 -15.68 4.62
CA ILE A 182 -12.77 -15.18 3.23
C ILE A 182 -13.39 -16.25 2.34
N PHE A 183 -12.99 -17.51 2.47
CA PHE A 183 -13.55 -18.63 1.75
C PHE A 183 -15.08 -18.71 1.88
N LYS A 184 -15.64 -18.71 3.11
CA LYS A 184 -17.09 -18.73 3.36
C LYS A 184 -17.82 -17.56 2.68
N ARG A 185 -17.25 -16.37 2.72
CA ARG A 185 -17.83 -15.19 2.04
C ARG A 185 -17.82 -15.35 0.52
N SER A 186 -16.70 -15.82 -0.04
CA SER A 186 -16.56 -16.06 -1.47
C SER A 186 -17.50 -17.13 -1.96
N LEU A 187 -17.60 -18.25 -1.25
CA LEU A 187 -18.56 -19.33 -1.53
C LEU A 187 -20.01 -18.82 -1.50
N GLY A 188 -20.39 -18.07 -0.47
CA GLY A 188 -21.72 -17.48 -0.37
C GLY A 188 -22.05 -16.52 -1.54
N MET A 189 -21.06 -15.78 -2.05
CA MET A 189 -21.26 -14.96 -3.27
C MET A 189 -21.46 -15.81 -4.51
N LEU A 190 -20.68 -16.88 -4.70
CA LEU A 190 -20.82 -17.78 -5.85
C LEU A 190 -22.15 -18.53 -5.84
N LEU A 191 -22.60 -19.00 -4.67
CA LEU A 191 -23.91 -19.62 -4.47
C LEU A 191 -25.05 -18.64 -4.81
N LYS A 192 -24.96 -17.39 -4.34
CA LYS A 192 -25.97 -16.36 -4.63
C LYS A 192 -26.04 -16.01 -6.12
N ARG A 193 -24.92 -16.12 -6.85
CA ARG A 193 -24.85 -15.92 -8.31
C ARG A 193 -25.30 -17.14 -9.10
N GLY A 194 -25.53 -18.28 -8.44
CA GLY A 194 -25.81 -19.55 -9.09
C GLY A 194 -24.62 -20.12 -9.88
N ALA A 195 -23.39 -19.64 -9.62
CA ALA A 195 -22.19 -20.08 -10.31
C ALA A 195 -21.69 -21.46 -9.85
N VAL A 196 -21.99 -21.85 -8.62
CA VAL A 196 -21.62 -23.12 -8.02
C VAL A 196 -22.78 -23.67 -7.16
N THR A 197 -22.75 -24.98 -6.92
CA THR A 197 -23.50 -25.67 -5.85
C THR A 197 -22.53 -26.23 -4.82
N VAL A 198 -23.00 -26.48 -3.61
CA VAL A 198 -22.21 -27.12 -2.55
C VAL A 198 -23.04 -28.25 -1.90
N ASP A 199 -22.40 -29.36 -1.69
CA ASP A 199 -22.96 -30.52 -0.97
C ASP A 199 -21.96 -31.04 0.08
N GLU A 200 -22.26 -32.17 0.72
CA GLU A 200 -21.33 -32.76 1.71
C GLU A 200 -19.97 -33.14 1.14
N GLN A 201 -19.89 -33.39 -0.15
CA GLN A 201 -18.67 -33.81 -0.83
C GLN A 201 -17.80 -32.63 -1.27
N GLY A 202 -18.40 -31.45 -1.51
CA GLY A 202 -17.67 -30.26 -1.91
C GLY A 202 -18.46 -29.31 -2.80
N ILE A 203 -17.69 -28.40 -3.44
CA ILE A 203 -18.17 -27.37 -4.37
C ILE A 203 -18.17 -27.91 -5.77
N LYS A 204 -19.27 -27.76 -6.51
CA LYS A 204 -19.40 -28.10 -7.93
C LYS A 204 -19.77 -26.88 -8.73
N ILE A 205 -19.19 -26.73 -9.91
CA ILE A 205 -19.55 -25.64 -10.84
C ILE A 205 -20.94 -25.95 -11.44
N ASN A 206 -21.75 -24.92 -11.60
CA ASN A 206 -22.96 -25.00 -12.40
C ASN A 206 -22.62 -24.65 -13.85
N GLU A 207 -23.02 -25.48 -14.79
CA GLU A 207 -22.92 -25.22 -16.24
C GLU A 207 -23.90 -24.10 -16.68
#